data_8bb5c570ebe021a443d7b57ab61ca9d3
#
_entry.id   8bb5c570ebe021a443d7b57ab61ca9d3
#
_cell.length_a   1.000
_cell.length_b   1.000
_cell.length_c   1.000
_cell.angle_alpha   90.00
_cell.angle_beta   90.00
_cell.angle_gamma   90.00
#
_symmetry.space_group_name_H-M   'P 1'
#
loop_
_entity.id
_entity.type
_entity.pdbx_description
1 polymer ?
#
loop_
_entity_poly.entity_id
_entity_poly.type
_entity_poly.pdbx_seq_one_letter_code
_entity_poly.pdbx_strand_id
1 'polypeptide(L)'
;MYYPEYIRKLSVRGSVSMSAREQVLMKIIANLRRFGIDISNSKFKDKDIENEVVMTVYIKDVREYMVCYDFIRLEQTINNSQWSAAYTSINRLEENARELGINSFFKSFDGIRGAIIQKNMRSAKQSLVVVNNKKTQILKYMG
;
A
#
# COMPACT_ATOMS: atom_id res chain seq x y z
N MET A 1 11.22 6.77 -15.37
CA MET A 1 9.78 6.64 -15.56
C MET A 1 9.47 5.31 -16.20
N TYR A 2 8.46 4.65 -15.73
CA TYR A 2 8.06 3.31 -16.17
C TYR A 2 7.51 3.28 -17.61
N TYR A 3 6.89 4.37 -18.02
CA TYR A 3 6.18 4.48 -19.28
C TYR A 3 7.04 4.14 -20.51
N PRO A 4 8.29 4.64 -20.67
CA PRO A 4 9.09 4.30 -21.85
C PRO A 4 9.40 2.80 -21.98
N GLU A 5 9.63 2.11 -20.87
CA GLU A 5 9.85 0.68 -20.88
C GLU A 5 8.60 -0.08 -21.31
N TYR A 6 7.45 0.34 -20.84
CA TYR A 6 6.17 -0.21 -21.24
C TYR A 6 5.93 -0.07 -22.75
N ILE A 7 6.17 1.11 -23.31
CA ILE A 7 6.04 1.36 -24.73
C ILE A 7 6.99 0.49 -25.54
N ARG A 8 8.22 0.31 -25.07
CA ARG A 8 9.22 -0.55 -25.70
C ARG A 8 8.77 -2.00 -25.76
N LYS A 9 8.17 -2.52 -24.68
CA LYS A 9 7.63 -3.87 -24.66
C LYS A 9 6.49 -4.06 -25.63
N LEU A 10 5.62 -3.07 -25.78
CA LEU A 10 4.58 -3.11 -26.79
C LEU A 10 5.16 -3.21 -28.20
N SER A 11 6.21 -2.46 -28.48
CA SER A 11 6.89 -2.48 -29.77
C SER A 11 7.50 -3.86 -30.05
N VAL A 12 8.11 -4.49 -29.05
CA VAL A 12 8.69 -5.83 -29.17
C VAL A 12 7.61 -6.88 -29.45
N ARG A 13 6.43 -6.71 -28.89
CA ARG A 13 5.29 -7.60 -29.16
C ARG A 13 4.72 -7.44 -30.57
N GLY A 14 5.16 -6.42 -31.30
CA GLY A 14 4.70 -6.15 -32.65
C GLY A 14 3.26 -5.66 -32.68
N SER A 15 2.41 -6.31 -33.46
CA SER A 15 1.01 -5.91 -33.63
C SER A 15 0.10 -6.35 -32.48
N VAL A 16 0.63 -7.01 -31.46
CA VAL A 16 -0.20 -7.46 -30.33
C VAL A 16 -0.56 -6.26 -29.49
N SER A 17 -1.82 -5.86 -29.50
CA SER A 17 -2.31 -4.80 -28.65
C SER A 17 -2.62 -5.34 -27.25
N MET A 18 -2.52 -4.47 -26.26
CA MET A 18 -2.92 -4.81 -24.89
C MET A 18 -4.42 -5.04 -24.83
N SER A 19 -4.82 -6.03 -24.05
CA SER A 19 -6.23 -6.21 -23.70
C SER A 19 -6.72 -5.01 -22.88
N ALA A 20 -8.04 -4.79 -22.90
CA ALA A 20 -8.66 -3.76 -22.07
C ALA A 20 -8.34 -3.97 -20.59
N ARG A 21 -8.29 -5.24 -20.16
CA ARG A 21 -7.96 -5.59 -18.78
C ARG A 21 -6.52 -5.20 -18.42
N GLU A 22 -5.55 -5.50 -19.28
CA GLU A 22 -4.16 -5.10 -19.03
C GLU A 22 -4.03 -3.58 -18.92
N GLN A 23 -4.73 -2.83 -19.77
CA GLN A 23 -4.73 -1.38 -19.72
C GLN A 23 -5.25 -0.86 -18.37
N VAL A 24 -6.34 -1.43 -17.87
CA VAL A 24 -6.92 -1.06 -16.58
C VAL A 24 -5.94 -1.37 -15.44
N LEU A 25 -5.34 -2.55 -15.45
CA LEU A 25 -4.38 -2.97 -14.43
C LEU A 25 -3.17 -2.04 -14.40
N MET A 26 -2.61 -1.72 -15.57
CA MET A 26 -1.45 -0.82 -15.66
C MET A 26 -1.77 0.59 -15.20
N LYS A 27 -2.99 1.07 -15.47
CA LYS A 27 -3.43 2.37 -14.99
C LYS A 27 -3.53 2.38 -13.47
N ILE A 28 -4.05 1.32 -12.87
CA ILE A 28 -4.11 1.21 -11.40
C ILE A 28 -2.70 1.19 -10.82
N ILE A 29 -1.79 0.39 -11.38
CA ILE A 29 -0.39 0.33 -10.94
C ILE A 29 0.26 1.71 -11.02
N ALA A 30 0.05 2.45 -12.10
CA ALA A 30 0.59 3.79 -12.27
C ALA A 30 0.02 4.77 -11.21
N ASN A 31 -1.26 4.66 -10.92
CA ASN A 31 -1.90 5.47 -9.88
C ASN A 31 -1.33 5.15 -8.49
N LEU A 32 -1.11 3.87 -8.19
CA LEU A 32 -0.52 3.46 -6.93
C LEU A 32 0.88 4.05 -6.74
N ARG A 33 1.68 4.12 -7.81
CA ARG A 33 3.01 4.76 -7.74
C ARG A 33 2.96 6.21 -7.31
N ARG A 34 1.94 6.93 -7.75
CA ARG A 34 1.76 8.34 -7.35
C ARG A 34 1.56 8.47 -5.84
N PHE A 35 1.06 7.43 -5.19
CA PHE A 35 0.84 7.39 -3.75
C PHE A 35 1.98 6.71 -2.99
N GLY A 36 3.12 6.50 -3.64
CA GLY A 36 4.27 5.86 -2.99
C GLY A 36 4.10 4.35 -2.80
N ILE A 37 3.27 3.72 -3.62
CA ILE A 37 3.02 2.28 -3.58
C ILE A 37 3.55 1.69 -4.88
N ASP A 38 4.68 0.97 -4.80
CA ASP A 38 5.41 0.53 -5.97
C ASP A 38 5.62 -0.99 -5.95
N ILE A 39 5.05 -1.67 -6.95
CA ILE A 39 5.18 -3.10 -7.12
C ILE A 39 6.66 -3.52 -7.28
N SER A 40 7.51 -2.67 -7.84
CA SER A 40 8.93 -2.97 -8.02
C SER A 40 9.72 -2.98 -6.71
N ASN A 41 9.15 -2.45 -5.63
CA ASN A 41 9.71 -2.50 -4.28
C ASN A 41 9.00 -3.52 -3.39
N SER A 42 8.14 -4.35 -3.98
CA SER A 42 7.35 -5.34 -3.25
C SER A 42 7.99 -6.72 -3.30
N LYS A 43 7.35 -7.67 -2.62
CA LYS A 43 7.69 -9.09 -2.71
C LYS A 43 7.57 -9.65 -4.13
N PHE A 44 6.94 -8.94 -5.04
CA PHE A 44 6.81 -9.32 -6.45
C PHE A 44 7.94 -8.80 -7.33
N LYS A 45 8.93 -8.12 -6.78
CA LYS A 45 9.99 -7.44 -7.55
C LYS A 45 10.78 -8.33 -8.50
N ASP A 46 10.91 -9.62 -8.17
CA ASP A 46 11.66 -10.58 -8.96
C ASP A 46 10.77 -11.34 -9.95
N LYS A 47 9.49 -11.01 -10.01
CA LYS A 47 8.53 -11.58 -10.96
C LYS A 47 8.34 -10.65 -12.14
N ASP A 48 7.67 -11.14 -13.17
CA ASP A 48 7.28 -10.28 -14.30
C ASP A 48 6.14 -9.35 -13.84
N ILE A 49 6.50 -8.15 -13.40
CA ILE A 49 5.56 -7.18 -12.83
C ILE A 49 4.62 -6.57 -13.87
N GLU A 50 4.81 -6.88 -15.15
CA GLU A 50 3.89 -6.47 -16.22
C GLU A 50 2.96 -7.60 -16.64
N ASN A 51 3.15 -8.79 -16.07
CA ASN A 51 2.25 -9.91 -16.30
C ASN A 51 0.89 -9.62 -15.69
N GLU A 52 -0.18 -9.90 -16.43
CA GLU A 52 -1.55 -9.63 -16.00
C GLU A 52 -1.89 -10.31 -14.68
N VAL A 53 -1.49 -11.57 -14.52
CA VAL A 53 -1.76 -12.32 -13.28
C VAL A 53 -1.02 -11.70 -12.10
N VAL A 54 0.25 -11.36 -12.27
CA VAL A 54 1.06 -10.74 -11.20
C VAL A 54 0.45 -9.41 -10.79
N MET A 55 0.08 -8.55 -11.74
CA MET A 55 -0.56 -7.27 -11.45
C MET A 55 -1.89 -7.46 -10.71
N THR A 56 -2.70 -8.42 -11.14
CA THR A 56 -4.00 -8.71 -10.50
C THR A 56 -3.81 -9.11 -9.04
N VAL A 57 -2.87 -10.01 -8.76
CA VAL A 57 -2.60 -10.46 -7.39
C VAL A 57 -2.07 -9.32 -6.55
N TYR A 58 -1.15 -8.52 -7.08
CA TYR A 58 -0.60 -7.36 -6.35
C TYR A 58 -1.68 -6.34 -5.97
N ILE A 59 -2.51 -5.97 -6.93
CA ILE A 59 -3.59 -5.00 -6.69
C ILE A 59 -4.57 -5.54 -5.64
N LYS A 60 -4.90 -6.82 -5.72
CA LYS A 60 -5.75 -7.48 -4.71
C LYS A 60 -5.11 -7.42 -3.33
N ASP A 61 -3.82 -7.75 -3.22
CA ASP A 61 -3.10 -7.73 -1.95
C ASP A 61 -3.04 -6.32 -1.35
N VAL A 62 -2.79 -5.29 -2.17
CA VAL A 62 -2.79 -3.90 -1.71
C VAL A 62 -4.18 -3.51 -1.20
N ARG A 63 -5.23 -3.86 -1.94
CA ARG A 63 -6.62 -3.56 -1.52
C ARG A 63 -6.97 -4.25 -0.21
N GLU A 64 -6.63 -5.52 -0.06
CA GLU A 64 -6.86 -6.27 1.17
C GLU A 64 -6.08 -5.66 2.34
N TYR A 65 -4.85 -5.21 2.11
CA TYR A 65 -4.06 -4.52 3.12
C TYR A 65 -4.77 -3.25 3.62
N MET A 66 -5.30 -2.44 2.70
CA MET A 66 -5.95 -1.18 3.06
C MET A 66 -7.18 -1.36 3.95
N VAL A 67 -7.80 -2.54 3.93
CA VAL A 67 -8.99 -2.85 4.73
C VAL A 67 -8.75 -3.94 5.76
N CYS A 68 -7.49 -4.28 6.03
CA CYS A 68 -7.19 -5.39 6.93
C CYS A 68 -7.55 -5.07 8.38
N TYR A 69 -7.79 -6.13 9.14
CA TYR A 69 -8.19 -6.04 10.55
C TYR A 69 -7.13 -5.38 11.43
N ASP A 70 -5.85 -5.46 11.05
CA ASP A 70 -4.79 -4.85 11.85
C ASP A 70 -4.95 -3.32 12.00
N PHE A 71 -5.53 -2.64 11.02
CA PHE A 71 -5.85 -1.21 11.17
C PHE A 71 -6.95 -0.98 12.22
N ILE A 72 -7.99 -1.82 12.19
CA ILE A 72 -9.08 -1.76 13.16
C ILE A 72 -8.54 -2.05 14.56
N ARG A 73 -7.72 -3.08 14.69
CA ARG A 73 -7.11 -3.46 15.96
C ARG A 73 -6.22 -2.36 16.51
N LEU A 74 -5.43 -1.72 15.65
CA LEU A 74 -4.59 -0.58 16.07
C LEU A 74 -5.44 0.52 16.68
N GLU A 75 -6.51 0.91 16.01
CA GLU A 75 -7.41 1.95 16.50
C GLU A 75 -8.07 1.55 17.83
N GLN A 76 -8.57 0.33 17.92
CA GLN A 76 -9.21 -0.18 19.15
C GLN A 76 -8.23 -0.21 20.33
N THR A 77 -7.01 -0.70 20.10
CA THR A 77 -6.01 -0.80 21.16
C THR A 77 -5.54 0.56 21.64
N ILE A 78 -5.39 1.53 20.73
CA ILE A 78 -5.08 2.89 21.11
C ILE A 78 -6.23 3.51 21.92
N ASN A 79 -7.45 3.38 21.47
CA ASN A 79 -8.63 3.91 22.15
C ASN A 79 -8.81 3.33 23.55
N ASN A 80 -8.39 2.08 23.77
CA ASN A 80 -8.49 1.40 25.05
C ASN A 80 -7.19 1.48 25.87
N SER A 81 -6.24 2.30 25.45
CA SER A 81 -4.94 2.45 26.12
C SER A 81 -4.16 1.13 26.26
N GLN A 82 -4.38 0.20 25.34
CA GLN A 82 -3.67 -1.08 25.31
C GLN A 82 -2.38 -0.93 24.50
N TRP A 83 -1.39 -0.25 25.11
CA TRP A 83 -0.21 0.22 24.40
C TRP A 83 0.68 -0.90 23.85
N SER A 84 0.86 -2.00 24.58
CA SER A 84 1.62 -3.15 24.10
C SER A 84 0.99 -3.78 22.86
N ALA A 85 -0.33 -3.96 22.89
CA ALA A 85 -1.07 -4.52 21.76
C ALA A 85 -1.05 -3.55 20.55
N ALA A 86 -1.14 -2.25 20.82
CA ALA A 86 -1.03 -1.23 19.78
C ALA A 86 0.35 -1.26 19.12
N TYR A 87 1.40 -1.40 19.90
CA TYR A 87 2.77 -1.50 19.40
C TYR A 87 2.95 -2.73 18.49
N THR A 88 2.43 -3.86 18.88
CA THR A 88 2.45 -5.08 18.07
C THR A 88 1.71 -4.86 16.74
N SER A 89 0.54 -4.22 16.80
CA SER A 89 -0.28 -3.95 15.61
C SER A 89 0.42 -3.02 14.63
N ILE A 90 1.05 -1.95 15.11
CA ILE A 90 1.75 -1.00 14.21
C ILE A 90 2.96 -1.66 13.55
N ASN A 91 3.70 -2.49 14.29
CA ASN A 91 4.84 -3.19 13.73
C ASN A 91 4.43 -4.18 12.65
N ARG A 92 3.32 -4.89 12.85
CA ARG A 92 2.79 -5.82 11.85
C ARG A 92 2.32 -5.07 10.60
N LEU A 93 1.64 -3.94 10.77
CA LEU A 93 1.20 -3.12 9.65
C LEU A 93 2.39 -2.60 8.83
N GLU A 94 3.45 -2.17 9.50
CA GLU A 94 4.65 -1.70 8.81
C GLU A 94 5.34 -2.83 8.04
N GLU A 95 5.49 -4.00 8.64
CA GLU A 95 6.09 -5.16 7.99
C GLU A 95 5.32 -5.55 6.73
N ASN A 96 4.00 -5.63 6.83
CA ASN A 96 3.15 -5.96 5.68
C ASN A 96 3.20 -4.88 4.60
N ALA A 97 3.29 -3.61 5.00
CA ALA A 97 3.46 -2.52 4.05
C ALA A 97 4.77 -2.63 3.27
N ARG A 98 5.86 -3.02 3.94
CA ARG A 98 7.15 -3.22 3.28
C ARG A 98 7.08 -4.33 2.23
N GLU A 99 6.41 -5.42 2.54
CA GLU A 99 6.23 -6.53 1.59
C GLU A 99 5.49 -6.10 0.32
N LEU A 100 4.61 -5.12 0.42
CA LEU A 100 3.81 -4.62 -0.69
C LEU A 100 4.39 -3.36 -1.36
N GLY A 101 5.55 -2.88 -0.90
CA GLY A 101 6.14 -1.66 -1.45
C GLY A 101 5.35 -0.40 -1.11
N ILE A 102 4.62 -0.41 0.01
CA ILE A 102 3.81 0.73 0.46
C ILE A 102 4.67 1.61 1.36
N ASN A 103 5.34 2.60 0.76
CA ASN A 103 6.26 3.47 1.48
C ASN A 103 5.58 4.73 2.04
N SER A 104 4.44 5.09 1.52
CA SER A 104 3.75 6.34 1.85
C SER A 104 3.25 6.42 3.30
N PHE A 105 3.16 5.28 4.00
CA PHE A 105 2.70 5.24 5.39
C PHE A 105 3.82 5.27 6.43
N PHE A 106 5.08 5.08 6.03
CA PHE A 106 6.16 4.88 7.00
C PHE A 106 6.34 6.06 7.95
N LYS A 107 6.27 7.27 7.43
CA LYS A 107 6.38 8.46 8.28
C LYS A 107 5.27 8.53 9.33
N SER A 108 4.04 8.24 8.91
CA SER A 108 2.89 8.20 9.81
C SER A 108 2.99 7.05 10.82
N PHE A 109 3.49 5.89 10.40
CA PHE A 109 3.71 4.76 11.29
C PHE A 109 4.76 5.09 12.36
N ASP A 110 5.83 5.78 12.00
CA ASP A 110 6.83 6.22 12.96
C ASP A 110 6.22 7.18 13.98
N GLY A 111 5.37 8.10 13.53
CA GLY A 111 4.64 9.01 14.41
C GLY A 111 3.71 8.27 15.37
N ILE A 112 2.97 7.30 14.88
CA ILE A 112 2.09 6.46 15.71
C ILE A 112 2.91 5.66 16.72
N ARG A 113 3.99 5.04 16.28
CA ARG A 113 4.86 4.25 17.16
C ARG A 113 5.45 5.12 18.29
N GLY A 114 5.94 6.30 17.94
CA GLY A 114 6.45 7.25 18.94
C GLY A 114 5.39 7.65 19.95
N ALA A 115 4.18 7.93 19.51
CA ALA A 115 3.06 8.25 20.38
C ALA A 115 2.66 7.07 21.28
N ILE A 116 2.70 5.84 20.76
CA ILE A 116 2.43 4.64 21.55
C ILE A 116 3.48 4.47 22.65
N ILE A 117 4.75 4.64 22.33
CA ILE A 117 5.84 4.53 23.30
C ILE A 117 5.68 5.57 24.41
N GLN A 118 5.24 6.76 24.07
CA GLN A 118 4.99 7.85 25.04
C GLN A 118 3.63 7.76 25.70
N LYS A 119 2.80 6.78 25.30
CA LYS A 119 1.42 6.64 25.78
C LYS A 119 0.60 7.92 25.56
N ASN A 120 0.86 8.59 24.44
CA ASN A 120 0.19 9.85 24.08
C ASN A 120 -1.00 9.56 23.16
N MET A 121 -2.17 9.45 23.77
CA MET A 121 -3.43 9.15 23.06
C MET A 121 -3.73 10.17 21.96
N ARG A 122 -3.57 11.44 22.25
CA ARG A 122 -3.90 12.52 21.31
C ARG A 122 -3.04 12.44 20.05
N SER A 123 -1.73 12.32 20.21
CA SER A 123 -0.80 12.22 19.10
C SER A 123 -1.03 10.96 18.28
N ALA A 124 -1.31 9.83 18.93
CA ALA A 124 -1.61 8.58 18.25
C ALA A 124 -2.86 8.71 17.38
N LYS A 125 -3.92 9.30 17.91
CA LYS A 125 -5.18 9.51 17.18
C LYS A 125 -5.00 10.47 16.01
N GLN A 126 -4.23 11.54 16.17
CA GLN A 126 -3.95 12.48 15.09
C GLN A 126 -3.22 11.81 13.93
N SER A 127 -2.23 11.00 14.23
CA SER A 127 -1.49 10.26 13.20
C SER A 127 -2.36 9.19 12.52
N LEU A 128 -3.26 8.55 13.25
CA LEU A 128 -4.23 7.60 12.69
C LEU A 128 -5.16 8.27 11.68
N VAL A 129 -5.62 9.50 11.96
CA VAL A 129 -6.46 10.25 11.01
C VAL A 129 -5.74 10.43 9.69
N VAL A 130 -4.45 10.77 9.73
CA VAL A 130 -3.63 10.95 8.52
C VAL A 130 -3.59 9.64 7.71
N VAL A 131 -3.33 8.52 8.37
CA VAL A 131 -3.28 7.20 7.71
C VAL A 131 -4.64 6.85 7.11
N ASN A 132 -5.72 7.03 7.87
CA ASN A 132 -7.07 6.71 7.40
C ASN A 132 -7.46 7.54 6.16
N ASN A 133 -7.09 8.81 6.14
CA ASN A 133 -7.33 9.68 4.99
C ASN A 133 -6.56 9.19 3.76
N LYS A 134 -5.31 8.81 3.93
CA LYS A 134 -4.50 8.24 2.84
C LYS A 134 -5.09 6.94 2.31
N LYS A 135 -5.53 6.05 3.21
CA LYS A 135 -6.19 4.80 2.81
C LYS A 135 -7.42 5.04 1.97
N THR A 136 -8.27 5.96 2.38
CA THR A 136 -9.48 6.32 1.66
C THR A 136 -9.14 6.85 0.26
N GLN A 137 -8.15 7.71 0.17
CA GLN A 137 -7.67 8.25 -1.11
C GLN A 137 -7.17 7.16 -2.04
N ILE A 138 -6.33 6.26 -1.50
CA ILE A 138 -5.75 5.17 -2.28
C ILE A 138 -6.84 4.24 -2.82
N LEU A 139 -7.78 3.84 -1.97
CA LEU A 139 -8.89 2.96 -2.37
C LEU A 139 -9.74 3.61 -3.47
N LYS A 140 -9.94 4.90 -3.40
CA LYS A 140 -10.70 5.64 -4.43
C LYS A 140 -10.04 5.54 -5.81
N TYR A 141 -8.71 5.56 -5.87
CA TYR A 141 -7.98 5.49 -7.14
C TYR A 141 -7.70 4.07 -7.62
N MET A 142 -7.94 3.08 -6.79
CA MET A 142 -7.84 1.68 -7.22
C MET A 142 -9.06 1.20 -8.02
N GLY A 143 -10.08 1.97 -8.03
CA GLY A 143 -11.31 1.63 -8.72
C GLY A 143 -12.20 0.81 -7.85
#